data_ad047a68931d4012eacb9fce46fd566b
#
_entry.id   ad047a68931d4012eacb9fce46fd566b
#
_cell.length_a   1.000
_cell.length_b   1.000
_cell.length_c   1.000
_cell.angle_alpha   90.00
_cell.angle_beta   90.00
_cell.angle_gamma   90.00
#
_symmetry.space_group_name_H-M   'P 1'
#
loop_
_entity.id
_entity.type
_entity.pdbx_description
1 polymer ?
#
loop_
_entity_poly.entity_id
_entity_poly.type
_entity_poly.pdbx_seq_one_letter_code
_entity_poly.pdbx_strand_id
1 'polypeptide(L)'
;MLSIEERPADVADRAIPGHWEGDTLIGRNRQSAMGSLVERTTRTTILVPLRSKKAVEVRKAFAREALKLPEQMRLTMTYDQGREMAEHKLFTKATKMKVYFAHPASPWERGSNENTNGLIRQFFPKGTDFNKVTRKEIKHAQDLLNGRPRKVLDWETPYDAFKKLMGVALET
;
A
#
# COMPACT_ATOMS: atom_id res chain seq x y z
N MET A 1 15.99 11.69 -0.79
CA MET A 1 14.62 11.33 -1.24
C MET A 1 14.67 11.04 -2.74
N LEU A 2 14.27 9.84 -3.13
CA LEU A 2 14.28 9.45 -4.55
C LEU A 2 13.00 9.90 -5.23
N SER A 3 13.12 10.56 -6.38
CA SER A 3 11.98 10.96 -7.21
C SER A 3 11.36 9.76 -7.90
N ILE A 4 10.08 9.86 -8.24
CA ILE A 4 9.38 8.86 -9.06
C ILE A 4 10.06 8.69 -10.44
N GLU A 5 10.73 9.70 -10.92
CA GLU A 5 11.48 9.63 -12.19
C GLU A 5 12.66 8.66 -12.13
N GLU A 6 13.19 8.42 -10.93
CA GLU A 6 14.26 7.45 -10.70
C GLU A 6 13.74 6.01 -10.56
N ARG A 7 12.42 5.84 -10.56
CA ARG A 7 11.77 4.54 -10.43
C ARG A 7 12.02 3.71 -11.71
N PRO A 8 12.35 2.41 -11.57
CA PRO A 8 12.54 1.56 -12.75
C PRO A 8 11.31 1.55 -13.67
N ALA A 9 11.55 1.48 -14.98
CA ALA A 9 10.50 1.53 -16.00
C ALA A 9 9.49 0.36 -15.88
N ASP A 10 9.94 -0.81 -15.43
CA ASP A 10 9.09 -1.98 -15.26
C ASP A 10 8.00 -1.79 -14.20
N VAL A 11 8.19 -0.86 -13.27
CA VAL A 11 7.16 -0.50 -12.29
C VAL A 11 5.95 0.13 -12.98
N ALA A 12 6.19 0.98 -14.00
CA ALA A 12 5.12 1.64 -14.74
C ALA A 12 4.28 0.65 -15.55
N ASP A 13 4.90 -0.40 -16.08
CA ASP A 13 4.23 -1.41 -16.91
C ASP A 13 3.35 -2.37 -16.10
N ARG A 14 3.48 -2.37 -14.77
CA ARG A 14 2.72 -3.26 -13.86
C ARG A 14 2.87 -4.75 -14.20
N ALA A 15 3.98 -5.11 -14.85
CA ALA A 15 4.24 -6.49 -15.28
C ALA A 15 4.94 -7.33 -14.21
N ILE A 16 5.84 -6.70 -13.45
CA ILE A 16 6.61 -7.37 -12.40
C ILE A 16 5.97 -7.11 -11.05
N PRO A 17 5.60 -8.15 -10.27
CA PRO A 17 5.02 -7.97 -8.94
C PRO A 17 6.07 -7.50 -7.93
N GLY A 18 5.59 -6.95 -6.81
CA GLY A 18 6.47 -6.50 -5.73
C GLY A 18 6.65 -4.99 -5.66
N HIS A 19 5.96 -4.24 -6.51
CA HIS A 19 5.98 -2.78 -6.53
C HIS A 19 4.68 -2.25 -5.93
N TRP A 20 4.79 -1.52 -4.82
CA TRP A 20 3.66 -1.09 -4.02
C TRP A 20 3.46 0.42 -4.06
N GLU A 21 2.24 0.84 -3.90
CA GLU A 21 1.87 2.23 -3.65
C GLU A 21 1.39 2.36 -2.22
N GLY A 22 2.02 3.26 -1.46
CA GLY A 22 1.65 3.52 -0.07
C GLY A 22 0.88 4.82 0.07
N ASP A 23 -0.07 4.85 1.00
CA ASP A 23 -0.83 6.06 1.31
C ASP A 23 -1.34 6.02 2.75
N THR A 24 -1.84 7.16 3.21
CA THR A 24 -2.44 7.32 4.53
C THR A 24 -3.83 7.92 4.37
N LEU A 25 -4.84 7.20 4.86
CA LEU A 25 -6.22 7.70 4.92
C LEU A 25 -6.42 8.42 6.24
N ILE A 26 -6.83 9.67 6.15
CA ILE A 26 -7.04 10.53 7.31
C ILE A 26 -8.45 10.31 7.87
N GLY A 27 -8.52 10.16 9.19
CA GLY A 27 -9.76 9.96 9.91
C GLY A 27 -10.40 11.25 10.39
N ARG A 28 -11.40 11.10 11.26
CA ARG A 28 -12.20 12.18 11.80
C ARG A 28 -11.34 13.29 12.41
N ASN A 29 -11.62 14.53 12.04
CA ASN A 29 -10.94 15.72 12.55
C ASN A 29 -9.41 15.66 12.43
N ARG A 30 -8.89 14.85 11.49
CA ARG A 30 -7.46 14.64 11.28
C ARG A 30 -6.73 14.10 12.51
N GLN A 31 -7.44 13.48 13.44
CA GLN A 31 -6.87 12.96 14.69
C GLN A 31 -6.45 11.50 14.62
N SER A 32 -6.92 10.79 13.60
CA SER A 32 -6.56 9.38 13.40
C SER A 32 -6.24 9.13 11.94
N ALA A 33 -5.65 7.97 11.66
CA ALA A 33 -5.28 7.60 10.31
C ALA A 33 -5.17 6.07 10.17
N MET A 34 -5.24 5.61 8.92
CA MET A 34 -4.96 4.23 8.56
C MET A 34 -4.09 4.24 7.31
N GLY A 35 -3.07 3.41 7.27
CA GLY A 35 -2.23 3.25 6.10
C GLY A 35 -2.81 2.25 5.11
N SER A 36 -2.40 2.37 3.86
CA SER A 36 -2.68 1.37 2.83
C SER A 36 -1.44 1.10 2.00
N LEU A 37 -1.26 -0.16 1.61
CA LEU A 37 -0.28 -0.61 0.63
C LEU A 37 -1.03 -1.33 -0.47
N VAL A 38 -0.82 -0.93 -1.72
CA VAL A 38 -1.47 -1.54 -2.88
C VAL A 38 -0.41 -2.04 -3.84
N GLU A 39 -0.41 -3.34 -4.13
CA GLU A 39 0.50 -3.92 -5.10
C GLU A 39 0.01 -3.60 -6.51
N ARG A 40 0.90 -3.08 -7.36
CA ARG A 40 0.53 -2.47 -8.64
C ARG A 40 0.06 -3.48 -9.69
N THR A 41 0.56 -4.69 -9.67
CA THR A 41 0.22 -5.74 -10.66
C THR A 41 -1.09 -6.45 -10.29
N THR A 42 -1.22 -6.88 -9.04
CA THR A 42 -2.33 -7.71 -8.58
C THR A 42 -3.45 -6.93 -7.89
N ARG A 43 -3.22 -5.65 -7.58
CA ARG A 43 -4.14 -4.82 -6.81
C ARG A 43 -4.33 -5.31 -5.37
N THR A 44 -3.50 -6.22 -4.90
CA THR A 44 -3.54 -6.68 -3.51
C THR A 44 -3.40 -5.50 -2.57
N THR A 45 -4.30 -5.41 -1.62
CA THR A 45 -4.37 -4.31 -0.66
C THR A 45 -4.04 -4.81 0.74
N ILE A 46 -3.12 -4.12 1.40
CA ILE A 46 -2.82 -4.33 2.82
C ILE A 46 -3.24 -3.06 3.55
N LEU A 47 -4.13 -3.19 4.53
CA LEU A 47 -4.52 -2.09 5.40
C LEU A 47 -3.61 -2.08 6.62
N VAL A 48 -3.08 -0.93 6.95
CA VAL A 48 -2.05 -0.77 7.98
C VAL A 48 -2.62 0.02 9.16
N PRO A 49 -2.91 -0.64 10.30
CA PRO A 49 -3.35 0.09 11.49
C PRO A 49 -2.25 1.05 11.96
N LEU A 50 -2.63 2.30 12.21
CA LEU A 50 -1.71 3.34 12.69
C LEU A 50 -2.16 3.83 14.06
N ARG A 51 -1.23 3.97 14.98
CA ARG A 51 -1.48 4.59 16.29
C ARG A 51 -1.51 6.12 16.19
N SER A 52 -0.74 6.67 15.26
CA SER A 52 -0.68 8.10 15.01
C SER A 52 -0.10 8.36 13.60
N LYS A 53 -0.11 9.61 13.19
CA LYS A 53 0.47 10.05 11.91
C LYS A 53 1.95 10.45 12.05
N LYS A 54 2.56 10.24 13.20
CA LYS A 54 3.97 10.56 13.40
C LYS A 54 4.83 9.64 12.53
N ALA A 55 5.86 10.20 11.92
CA ALA A 55 6.74 9.49 10.99
C ALA A 55 7.30 8.19 11.57
N VAL A 56 7.67 8.18 12.84
CA VAL A 56 8.17 6.98 13.53
C VAL A 56 7.11 5.86 13.53
N GLU A 57 5.88 6.20 13.88
CA GLU A 57 4.79 5.22 13.97
C GLU A 57 4.38 4.71 12.58
N VAL A 58 4.32 5.60 11.60
CA VAL A 58 4.01 5.23 10.20
C VAL A 58 5.10 4.30 9.67
N ARG A 59 6.37 4.66 9.83
CA ARG A 59 7.48 3.82 9.41
C ARG A 59 7.42 2.43 10.02
N LYS A 60 7.25 2.35 11.34
CA LYS A 60 7.20 1.06 12.04
C LYS A 60 6.02 0.21 11.60
N ALA A 61 4.85 0.82 11.43
CA ALA A 61 3.64 0.10 11.04
C ALA A 61 3.75 -0.44 9.61
N PHE A 62 4.19 0.38 8.66
CA PHE A 62 4.40 -0.05 7.27
C PHE A 62 5.48 -1.13 7.18
N ALA A 63 6.58 -0.99 7.90
CA ALA A 63 7.65 -1.99 7.93
C ALA A 63 7.16 -3.33 8.47
N ARG A 64 6.36 -3.32 9.54
CA ARG A 64 5.81 -4.53 10.12
C ARG A 64 4.94 -5.30 9.11
N GLU A 65 4.11 -4.60 8.36
CA GLU A 65 3.28 -5.25 7.34
C GLU A 65 4.10 -5.70 6.12
N ALA A 66 5.03 -4.88 5.67
CA ALA A 66 5.91 -5.24 4.54
C ALA A 66 6.77 -6.47 4.83
N LEU A 67 7.26 -6.61 6.05
CA LEU A 67 8.12 -7.74 6.44
C LEU A 67 7.38 -9.08 6.49
N LYS A 68 6.05 -9.07 6.47
CA LYS A 68 5.24 -10.30 6.32
C LYS A 68 5.27 -10.84 4.89
N LEU A 69 5.69 -10.03 3.93
CA LEU A 69 5.78 -10.41 2.52
C LEU A 69 7.10 -11.11 2.23
N PRO A 70 7.14 -12.07 1.29
CA PRO A 70 8.39 -12.61 0.79
C PRO A 70 9.27 -11.51 0.19
N GLU A 71 10.58 -11.67 0.27
CA GLU A 71 11.52 -10.65 -0.24
C GLU A 71 11.28 -10.31 -1.71
N GLN A 72 10.92 -11.32 -2.52
CA GLN A 72 10.64 -11.15 -3.95
C GLN A 72 9.41 -10.28 -4.22
N MET A 73 8.51 -10.16 -3.25
CA MET A 73 7.27 -9.40 -3.37
C MET A 73 7.34 -8.03 -2.68
N ARG A 74 8.51 -7.61 -2.24
CA ARG A 74 8.72 -6.30 -1.62
C ARG A 74 9.92 -5.57 -2.21
N LEU A 75 9.74 -5.07 -3.43
CA LEU A 75 10.82 -4.43 -4.20
C LEU A 75 10.86 -2.92 -3.99
N THR A 76 9.75 -2.24 -4.22
CA THR A 76 9.67 -0.79 -4.07
C THR A 76 8.36 -0.35 -3.45
N MET A 77 8.35 0.85 -2.90
CA MET A 77 7.14 1.54 -2.49
C MET A 77 7.16 2.96 -3.05
N THR A 78 6.09 3.37 -3.71
CA THR A 78 5.90 4.76 -4.12
C THR A 78 4.93 5.43 -3.16
N TYR A 79 5.32 6.58 -2.63
CA TYR A 79 4.53 7.34 -1.66
C TYR A 79 4.45 8.80 -2.10
N ASP A 80 3.54 9.58 -1.53
CA ASP A 80 3.55 11.02 -1.76
C ASP A 80 4.66 11.68 -0.91
N GLN A 81 4.85 12.98 -1.07
CA GLN A 81 5.87 13.71 -0.32
C GLN A 81 5.40 14.12 1.08
N GLY A 82 4.45 13.38 1.65
CA GLY A 82 3.93 13.65 2.98
C GLY A 82 4.97 13.46 4.09
N ARG A 83 4.81 14.22 5.16
CA ARG A 83 5.70 14.16 6.33
C ARG A 83 5.70 12.79 7.01
N GLU A 84 4.65 12.02 6.81
CA GLU A 84 4.48 10.68 7.39
C GLU A 84 5.60 9.72 6.95
N MET A 85 6.22 9.94 5.79
CA MET A 85 7.34 9.13 5.31
C MET A 85 8.69 9.84 5.43
N ALA A 86 8.83 10.75 6.37
CA ALA A 86 10.12 11.42 6.63
C ALA A 86 11.23 10.42 7.01
N GLU A 87 10.87 9.29 7.63
CA GLU A 87 11.82 8.24 7.99
C GLU A 87 11.98 7.15 6.94
N HIS A 88 11.77 7.46 5.66
CA HIS A 88 11.85 6.50 4.56
C HIS A 88 13.19 5.75 4.47
N LYS A 89 14.30 6.39 4.84
CA LYS A 89 15.62 5.74 4.84
C LYS A 89 15.69 4.60 5.84
N LEU A 90 15.11 4.77 7.02
CA LEU A 90 15.03 3.72 8.04
C LEU A 90 14.07 2.61 7.60
N PHE A 91 12.98 2.97 6.93
CA PHE A 91 12.07 1.99 6.33
C PHE A 91 12.81 1.12 5.31
N THR A 92 13.56 1.72 4.40
CA THR A 92 14.34 1.00 3.39
C THR A 92 15.38 0.09 4.04
N LYS A 93 16.06 0.57 5.07
CA LYS A 93 17.04 -0.24 5.82
C LYS A 93 16.40 -1.48 6.43
N ALA A 94 15.22 -1.34 7.01
CA ALA A 94 14.51 -2.44 7.67
C ALA A 94 13.91 -3.44 6.69
N THR A 95 13.34 -2.98 5.57
CA THR A 95 12.56 -3.80 4.64
C THR A 95 13.29 -4.15 3.35
N LYS A 96 14.37 -3.44 3.03
CA LYS A 96 15.08 -3.46 1.75
C LYS A 96 14.25 -2.94 0.57
N MET A 97 13.08 -2.38 0.83
CA MET A 97 12.25 -1.75 -0.19
C MET A 97 12.75 -0.32 -0.43
N LYS A 98 13.03 0.02 -1.68
CA LYS A 98 13.34 1.40 -2.05
C LYS A 98 12.06 2.23 -2.07
N VAL A 99 12.11 3.43 -1.54
CA VAL A 99 10.98 4.35 -1.51
C VAL A 99 11.17 5.44 -2.55
N TYR A 100 10.19 5.60 -3.43
CA TYR A 100 10.14 6.66 -4.43
C TYR A 100 8.99 7.60 -4.10
N PHE A 101 9.16 8.89 -4.41
CA PHE A 101 8.17 9.90 -4.09
C PHE A 101 7.56 10.46 -5.37
N ALA A 102 6.22 10.45 -5.43
CA ALA A 102 5.45 11.06 -6.49
C ALA A 102 5.59 12.58 -6.44
N HIS A 103 5.44 13.22 -7.59
CA HIS A 103 5.43 14.68 -7.65
C HIS A 103 4.21 15.24 -6.90
N PRO A 104 4.34 16.42 -6.27
CA PRO A 104 3.20 17.06 -5.62
C PRO A 104 2.03 17.24 -6.59
N ALA A 105 0.80 17.03 -6.10
CA ALA A 105 -0.42 17.20 -6.88
C ALA A 105 -0.48 16.37 -8.19
N SER A 106 0.17 15.21 -8.20
CA SER A 106 0.18 14.29 -9.36
C SER A 106 -0.43 12.93 -9.02
N PRO A 107 -1.75 12.88 -8.73
CA PRO A 107 -2.41 11.64 -8.28
C PRO A 107 -2.33 10.51 -9.32
N TRP A 108 -2.28 10.82 -10.61
CA TRP A 108 -2.14 9.82 -11.68
C TRP A 108 -0.87 8.97 -11.58
N GLU A 109 0.17 9.46 -10.90
CA GLU A 109 1.39 8.69 -10.68
C GLU A 109 1.20 7.53 -9.70
N ARG A 110 0.07 7.51 -8.99
CA ARG A 110 -0.34 6.48 -8.04
C ARG A 110 -1.79 6.04 -8.27
N GLY A 111 -2.15 5.84 -9.54
CA GLY A 111 -3.53 5.53 -9.93
C GLY A 111 -4.14 4.30 -9.24
N SER A 112 -3.33 3.26 -8.97
CA SER A 112 -3.80 2.07 -8.25
C SER A 112 -4.23 2.40 -6.83
N ASN A 113 -3.47 3.27 -6.18
CA ASN A 113 -3.73 3.67 -4.80
C ASN A 113 -5.02 4.50 -4.70
N GLU A 114 -5.21 5.48 -5.60
CA GLU A 114 -6.42 6.30 -5.59
C GLU A 114 -7.68 5.47 -5.79
N ASN A 115 -7.67 4.58 -6.79
CA ASN A 115 -8.80 3.70 -7.05
C ASN A 115 -9.12 2.82 -5.83
N THR A 116 -8.09 2.26 -5.23
CA THR A 116 -8.23 1.41 -4.05
C THR A 116 -8.71 2.20 -2.84
N ASN A 117 -8.24 3.44 -2.66
CA ASN A 117 -8.71 4.30 -1.58
C ASN A 117 -10.22 4.55 -1.68
N GLY A 118 -10.74 4.73 -2.88
CA GLY A 118 -12.18 4.82 -3.11
C GLY A 118 -12.93 3.58 -2.63
N LEU A 119 -12.38 2.40 -2.88
CA LEU A 119 -12.97 1.14 -2.40
C LEU A 119 -12.86 0.99 -0.88
N ILE A 120 -11.74 1.39 -0.29
CA ILE A 120 -11.55 1.37 1.16
C ILE A 120 -12.58 2.28 1.85
N ARG A 121 -12.88 3.43 1.25
CA ARG A 121 -13.86 4.38 1.78
C ARG A 121 -15.30 3.85 1.79
N GLN A 122 -15.59 2.78 1.07
CA GLN A 122 -16.87 2.07 1.18
C GLN A 122 -17.03 1.39 2.55
N PHE A 123 -15.91 0.95 3.16
CA PHE A 123 -15.88 0.33 4.49
C PHE A 123 -15.65 1.38 5.58
N PHE A 124 -14.84 2.37 5.29
CA PHE A 124 -14.44 3.42 6.23
C PHE A 124 -14.66 4.79 5.60
N PRO A 125 -15.90 5.30 5.63
CA PRO A 125 -16.21 6.60 5.02
C PRO A 125 -15.38 7.75 5.61
N LYS A 126 -15.34 8.87 4.91
CA LYS A 126 -14.75 10.10 5.46
C LYS A 126 -15.44 10.43 6.80
N GLY A 127 -14.65 10.83 7.78
CA GLY A 127 -15.14 11.08 9.13
C GLY A 127 -15.08 9.87 10.05
N THR A 128 -14.63 8.71 9.56
CA THR A 128 -14.38 7.54 10.42
C THR A 128 -13.27 7.86 11.43
N ASP A 129 -13.51 7.56 12.70
CA ASP A 129 -12.48 7.62 13.73
C ASP A 129 -11.73 6.28 13.75
N PHE A 130 -10.54 6.23 13.16
CA PHE A 130 -9.76 5.01 13.07
C PHE A 130 -9.27 4.51 14.43
N ASN A 131 -9.25 5.35 15.46
CA ASN A 131 -8.93 4.90 16.82
C ASN A 131 -9.99 3.97 17.40
N LYS A 132 -11.22 4.02 16.87
CA LYS A 132 -12.34 3.15 17.29
C LYS A 132 -12.50 1.93 16.40
N VAL A 133 -11.77 1.84 15.28
CA VAL A 133 -11.83 0.69 14.39
C VAL A 133 -10.90 -0.40 14.91
N THR A 134 -11.45 -1.61 15.09
CA THR A 134 -10.68 -2.74 15.60
C THR A 134 -9.81 -3.35 14.50
N ARG A 135 -8.76 -4.06 14.92
CA ARG A 135 -7.92 -4.83 13.97
C ARG A 135 -8.73 -5.90 13.24
N LYS A 136 -9.73 -6.48 13.89
CA LYS A 136 -10.64 -7.45 13.30
C LYS A 136 -11.47 -6.83 12.17
N GLU A 137 -11.99 -5.62 12.36
CA GLU A 137 -12.73 -4.88 11.34
C GLU A 137 -11.84 -4.52 10.15
N ILE A 138 -10.61 -4.10 10.41
CA ILE A 138 -9.62 -3.79 9.36
C ILE A 138 -9.29 -5.03 8.54
N LYS A 139 -9.02 -6.16 9.21
CA LYS A 139 -8.74 -7.42 8.52
C LYS A 139 -9.92 -7.89 7.69
N HIS A 140 -11.13 -7.76 8.20
CA HIS A 140 -12.35 -8.14 7.49
C HIS A 140 -12.50 -7.31 6.20
N ALA A 141 -12.31 -6.00 6.26
CA ALA A 141 -12.35 -5.13 5.09
C ALA A 141 -11.25 -5.50 4.08
N GLN A 142 -10.04 -5.76 4.56
CA GLN A 142 -8.92 -6.20 3.72
C GLN A 142 -9.25 -7.50 3.00
N ASP A 143 -9.78 -8.48 3.70
CA ASP A 143 -10.14 -9.77 3.11
C ASP A 143 -11.24 -9.63 2.05
N LEU A 144 -12.24 -8.77 2.30
CA LEU A 144 -13.30 -8.50 1.32
C LEU A 144 -12.75 -7.79 0.08
N LEU A 145 -11.86 -6.82 0.25
CA LEU A 145 -11.23 -6.12 -0.88
C LEU A 145 -10.42 -7.07 -1.75
N ASN A 146 -9.63 -7.94 -1.14
CA ASN A 146 -8.76 -8.88 -1.84
C ASN A 146 -9.50 -10.09 -2.39
N GLY A 147 -10.69 -10.37 -1.88
CA GLY A 147 -11.57 -11.44 -2.36
C GLY A 147 -12.59 -11.00 -3.41
N ARG A 148 -12.57 -9.76 -3.84
CA ARG A 148 -13.51 -9.22 -4.81
C ARG A 148 -12.95 -9.32 -6.23
N PRO A 149 -13.66 -9.95 -7.21
CA PRO A 149 -13.21 -9.99 -8.60
C PRO A 149 -13.02 -8.57 -9.17
N ARG A 150 -11.95 -8.40 -9.93
CA ARG A 150 -11.60 -7.10 -10.54
C ARG A 150 -11.57 -7.21 -12.06
N LYS A 151 -12.24 -6.29 -12.74
CA LYS A 151 -12.23 -6.21 -14.20
C LYS A 151 -10.80 -6.11 -14.75
N VAL A 152 -9.94 -5.30 -14.13
CA VAL A 152 -8.54 -5.11 -14.54
C VAL A 152 -7.69 -6.38 -14.43
N LEU A 153 -8.18 -7.38 -13.73
CA LEU A 153 -7.53 -8.68 -13.54
C LEU A 153 -8.28 -9.80 -14.29
N ASP A 154 -9.03 -9.46 -15.34
CA ASP A 154 -9.88 -10.41 -16.05
C ASP A 154 -10.82 -11.17 -15.12
N TRP A 155 -11.37 -10.46 -14.13
CA TRP A 155 -12.31 -10.96 -13.11
C TRP A 155 -11.70 -11.92 -12.08
N GLU A 156 -10.38 -12.06 -12.06
CA GLU A 156 -9.72 -12.68 -10.91
C GLU A 156 -9.80 -11.77 -9.69
N THR A 157 -9.65 -12.37 -8.52
CA THR A 157 -9.50 -11.61 -7.28
C THR A 157 -8.04 -11.19 -7.11
N PRO A 158 -7.76 -10.07 -6.42
CA PRO A 158 -6.38 -9.71 -6.05
C PRO A 158 -5.67 -10.83 -5.31
N TYR A 159 -6.38 -11.53 -4.43
CA TYR A 159 -5.82 -12.65 -3.66
C TYR A 159 -5.32 -13.77 -4.56
N ASP A 160 -6.13 -14.21 -5.53
CA ASP A 160 -5.76 -15.28 -6.45
C ASP A 160 -4.64 -14.86 -7.40
N ALA A 161 -4.68 -13.64 -7.91
CA ALA A 161 -3.63 -13.09 -8.76
C ALA A 161 -2.29 -13.01 -8.02
N PHE A 162 -2.29 -12.53 -6.78
CA PHE A 162 -1.10 -12.45 -5.94
C PHE A 162 -0.52 -13.83 -5.66
N LYS A 163 -1.38 -14.80 -5.32
CA LYS A 163 -0.99 -16.16 -5.02
C LYS A 163 -0.32 -16.85 -6.22
N LYS A 164 -0.85 -16.66 -7.43
CA LYS A 164 -0.24 -17.16 -8.66
C LYS A 164 1.16 -16.60 -8.87
N LEU A 165 1.33 -15.27 -8.78
CA LEU A 165 2.61 -14.61 -9.02
C LEU A 165 3.61 -14.94 -7.93
N MET A 166 3.17 -15.09 -6.68
CA MET A 166 4.01 -15.51 -5.58
C MET A 166 4.54 -16.92 -5.79
N GLY A 167 3.70 -17.85 -6.28
CA GLY A 167 4.11 -19.20 -6.64
C GLY A 167 5.18 -19.19 -7.73
N VAL A 168 5.00 -18.43 -8.80
CA VAL A 168 5.99 -18.27 -9.87
C VAL A 168 7.29 -17.65 -9.36
N ALA A 169 7.20 -16.65 -8.50
CA ALA A 169 8.38 -15.97 -7.93
C ALA A 169 9.21 -16.91 -7.03
N LEU A 170 8.55 -17.85 -6.34
CA LEU A 170 9.22 -18.83 -5.49
C LEU A 170 9.85 -19.98 -6.28
N GLU A 171 9.37 -20.26 -7.49
CA GLU A 171 9.90 -21.31 -8.36
C GLU A 171 11.11 -20.85 -9.18
N THR A 172 11.32 -19.56 -9.29
CA THR A 172 12.47 -18.98 -9.99
C THR A 172 13.57 -18.55 -9.05
#